data_1a04c6401e001239c9ecaf162dbd5d3a
#
_entry.id   1a04c6401e001239c9ecaf162dbd5d3a
#
_cell.length_a   1.000
_cell.length_b   1.000
_cell.length_c   1.000
_cell.angle_alpha   90.00
_cell.angle_beta   90.00
_cell.angle_gamma   90.00
#
_symmetry.space_group_name_H-M   'P 1'
#
loop_
_entity.id
_entity.type
_entity.pdbx_description
1 polymer ?
#
loop_
_entity_poly.entity_id
_entity_poly.type
_entity_poly.pdbx_seq_one_letter_code
_entity_poly.pdbx_strand_id
1 'polypeptide(L)'
;MERTAEILADVKSGYTLDDVMDPVLEKLEKYPMPAGYSYTIAGELEGRSDAFGGVSNAVIIAIISILSVLVLQFRSIRQPLIVFLAIPFAVTGMIWALWITGNTFTFTAFIGLTSLVGIVVNNSIILVDYINKLRERGIPLNEALQQAAETRLTPIVLTALTTIGGLLPLTLRGGTLWAPMGWTIIGGLLVSTILTLVIVPVIYKLLEKKVRIEGG
;
A
#
# COMPACT_ATOMS: atom_id res chain seq x y z
N MET A 1 19.31 38.04 3.05
CA MET A 1 20.03 36.76 3.07
C MET A 1 20.20 36.38 4.52
N GLU A 2 19.52 35.35 4.98
CA GLU A 2 19.73 34.79 6.32
C GLU A 2 20.90 33.83 6.26
N ARG A 3 21.78 33.87 7.27
CA ARG A 3 22.89 32.92 7.37
C ARG A 3 22.39 31.67 8.06
N THR A 4 22.49 30.54 7.38
CA THR A 4 22.06 29.23 7.88
C THR A 4 23.31 28.35 8.09
N ALA A 5 23.35 27.63 9.21
CA ALA A 5 24.29 26.55 9.45
C ALA A 5 23.51 25.24 9.38
N GLU A 6 23.93 24.30 8.54
CA GLU A 6 23.31 23.01 8.38
C GLU A 6 24.14 21.95 9.14
N ILE A 7 23.47 21.20 10.00
CA ILE A 7 24.07 20.09 10.76
C ILE A 7 23.43 18.79 10.22
N LEU A 8 24.25 17.96 9.58
CA LEU A 8 23.83 16.66 9.07
C LEU A 8 24.24 15.56 10.04
N ALA A 9 23.35 14.61 10.26
CA ALA A 9 23.61 13.42 11.07
C ALA A 9 22.89 12.21 10.49
N ASP A 10 23.54 11.05 10.55
CA ASP A 10 22.97 9.78 10.13
C ASP A 10 22.64 8.92 11.36
N VAL A 11 21.55 8.17 11.27
CA VAL A 11 21.15 7.25 12.34
C VAL A 11 21.95 5.95 12.21
N LYS A 12 22.57 5.52 13.31
CA LYS A 12 23.35 4.28 13.37
C LYS A 12 22.44 3.08 13.18
N SER A 13 22.92 2.07 12.46
CA SER A 13 22.21 0.80 12.27
C SER A 13 21.75 0.20 13.61
N GLY A 14 20.50 -0.19 13.69
CA GLY A 14 19.85 -0.75 14.88
C GLY A 14 19.04 0.24 15.71
N TYR A 15 19.01 1.51 15.35
CA TYR A 15 18.15 2.53 15.94
C TYR A 15 17.15 3.04 14.92
N THR A 16 15.95 3.39 15.36
CA THR A 16 14.98 4.09 14.52
C THR A 16 15.21 5.59 14.55
N LEU A 17 14.71 6.31 13.54
CA LEU A 17 14.80 7.78 13.54
C LEU A 17 14.12 8.37 14.77
N ASP A 18 12.97 7.84 15.16
CA ASP A 18 12.19 8.31 16.30
C ASP A 18 12.94 8.08 17.63
N ASP A 19 13.62 6.93 17.80
CA ASP A 19 14.44 6.64 19.00
C ASP A 19 15.54 7.67 19.25
N VAL A 20 16.08 8.24 18.17
CA VAL A 20 17.18 9.21 18.24
C VAL A 20 16.65 10.65 18.31
N MET A 21 15.60 10.94 17.55
CA MET A 21 15.10 12.32 17.41
C MET A 21 14.28 12.79 18.58
N ASP A 22 13.49 11.92 19.22
CA ASP A 22 12.69 12.31 20.39
C ASP A 22 13.56 12.92 21.52
N PRO A 23 14.68 12.29 21.96
CA PRO A 23 15.57 12.89 22.94
C PRO A 23 16.29 14.16 22.46
N VAL A 24 16.54 14.27 21.13
CA VAL A 24 17.19 15.47 20.56
C VAL A 24 16.21 16.63 20.57
N LEU A 25 14.96 16.41 20.18
CA LEU A 25 13.91 17.42 20.19
C LEU A 25 13.65 17.95 21.60
N GLU A 26 13.54 17.06 22.58
CA GLU A 26 13.37 17.46 23.99
C GLU A 26 14.51 18.35 24.51
N LYS A 27 15.75 18.08 24.07
CA LYS A 27 16.92 18.90 24.43
C LYS A 27 16.91 20.23 23.68
N LEU A 28 16.50 20.26 22.39
CA LEU A 28 16.43 21.49 21.60
C LEU A 28 15.35 22.45 22.10
N GLU A 29 14.19 21.93 22.52
CA GLU A 29 13.13 22.75 23.12
C GLU A 29 13.57 23.41 24.44
N LYS A 30 14.41 22.74 25.22
CA LYS A 30 14.95 23.26 26.48
C LYS A 30 16.17 24.13 26.30
N TYR A 31 16.75 24.19 25.10
CA TYR A 31 17.96 24.95 24.83
C TYR A 31 17.65 26.44 24.68
N PRO A 32 18.25 27.34 25.48
CA PRO A 32 18.00 28.76 25.37
C PRO A 32 18.67 29.32 24.10
N MET A 33 17.88 29.50 23.04
CA MET A 33 18.39 30.11 21.81
C MET A 33 18.66 31.58 22.01
N PRO A 34 19.81 32.11 21.52
CA PRO A 34 20.10 33.52 21.51
C PRO A 34 19.05 34.30 20.67
N ALA A 35 18.81 35.57 21.04
CA ALA A 35 17.85 36.40 20.30
C ALA A 35 18.22 36.52 18.81
N GLY A 36 17.27 36.22 17.95
CA GLY A 36 17.45 36.23 16.48
C GLY A 36 17.91 34.92 15.86
N TYR A 37 18.09 33.87 16.66
CA TYR A 37 18.36 32.51 16.17
C TYR A 37 17.12 31.63 16.28
N SER A 38 16.90 30.82 15.28
CA SER A 38 15.86 29.78 15.27
C SER A 38 16.44 28.52 14.65
N TYR A 39 15.92 27.37 15.01
CA TYR A 39 16.25 26.11 14.35
C TYR A 39 15.05 25.61 13.55
N THR A 40 15.32 24.94 12.44
CA THR A 40 14.32 24.24 11.63
C THR A 40 14.81 22.82 11.47
N ILE A 41 13.94 21.87 11.72
CA ILE A 41 14.25 20.44 11.51
C ILE A 41 13.91 20.16 10.07
N ALA A 42 14.93 19.74 9.30
CA ALA A 42 14.82 19.36 7.91
C ALA A 42 14.96 17.83 7.74
N GLY A 43 14.77 17.35 6.54
CA GLY A 43 14.97 15.95 6.16
C GLY A 43 13.73 15.07 6.34
N GLU A 44 13.91 13.85 6.82
CA GLU A 44 12.83 12.86 6.86
C GLU A 44 11.68 13.26 7.79
N LEU A 45 11.96 13.95 8.90
CA LEU A 45 10.92 14.41 9.84
C LEU A 45 10.07 15.53 9.26
N GLU A 46 10.67 16.50 8.59
CA GLU A 46 9.94 17.55 7.87
C GLU A 46 9.06 16.93 6.77
N GLY A 47 9.64 16.04 5.97
CA GLY A 47 8.91 15.32 4.94
C GLY A 47 7.75 14.48 5.49
N ARG A 48 7.91 13.87 6.68
CA ARG A 48 6.83 13.16 7.38
C ARG A 48 5.74 14.13 7.83
N SER A 49 6.09 15.21 8.52
CA SER A 49 5.12 16.19 9.05
C SER A 49 4.28 16.81 7.93
N ASP A 50 4.92 17.25 6.87
CA ASP A 50 4.24 17.89 5.73
C ASP A 50 3.41 16.89 4.93
N ALA A 51 3.94 15.69 4.72
CA ALA A 51 3.23 14.64 4.02
C ALA A 51 2.03 14.11 4.80
N PHE A 52 2.18 13.83 6.10
CA PHE A 52 1.07 13.32 6.92
C PHE A 52 0.03 14.42 7.22
N GLY A 53 0.41 15.69 7.30
CA GLY A 53 -0.52 16.80 7.49
C GLY A 53 -1.50 17.01 6.33
N GLY A 54 -1.05 16.84 5.09
CA GLY A 54 -1.88 17.00 3.88
C GLY A 54 -2.48 15.72 3.34
N VAL A 55 -1.84 14.59 3.58
CA VAL A 55 -2.17 13.29 2.98
C VAL A 55 -3.46 12.69 3.54
N SER A 56 -3.81 12.93 4.79
CA SER A 56 -5.05 12.40 5.39
C SER A 56 -6.28 12.76 4.55
N ASN A 57 -6.41 14.03 4.19
CA ASN A 57 -7.52 14.48 3.34
C ASN A 57 -7.42 13.93 1.91
N ALA A 58 -6.21 13.88 1.34
CA ALA A 58 -5.99 13.33 0.01
C ALA A 58 -6.34 11.84 -0.06
N VAL A 59 -5.97 11.05 0.95
CA VAL A 59 -6.31 9.62 1.04
C VAL A 59 -7.82 9.40 1.16
N ILE A 60 -8.52 10.20 1.97
CA ILE A 60 -9.99 10.13 2.08
C ILE A 60 -10.64 10.43 0.73
N ILE A 61 -10.22 11.49 0.06
CA ILE A 61 -10.73 11.86 -1.27
C ILE A 61 -10.43 10.75 -2.29
N ALA A 62 -9.23 10.17 -2.26
CA ALA A 62 -8.85 9.07 -3.14
C ALA A 62 -9.71 7.83 -2.91
N ILE A 63 -9.94 7.43 -1.65
CA ILE A 63 -10.79 6.28 -1.31
C ILE A 63 -12.22 6.51 -1.79
N ILE A 64 -12.80 7.70 -1.55
CA ILE A 64 -14.15 8.04 -2.00
C ILE A 64 -14.23 8.03 -3.53
N SER A 65 -13.22 8.58 -4.21
CA SER A 65 -13.17 8.61 -5.68
C SER A 65 -13.07 7.22 -6.27
N ILE A 66 -12.18 6.37 -5.74
CA ILE A 66 -12.03 4.97 -6.16
C ILE A 66 -13.33 4.22 -5.93
N LEU A 67 -13.93 4.36 -4.75
CA LEU A 67 -15.20 3.71 -4.42
C LEU A 67 -16.30 4.14 -5.40
N SER A 68 -16.42 5.44 -5.69
CA SER A 68 -17.40 5.98 -6.62
C SER A 68 -17.23 5.41 -8.03
N VAL A 69 -16.00 5.39 -8.54
CA VAL A 69 -15.69 4.81 -9.87
C VAL A 69 -16.03 3.31 -9.89
N LEU A 70 -15.68 2.56 -8.86
CA LEU A 70 -15.97 1.13 -8.77
C LEU A 70 -17.46 0.83 -8.69
N VAL A 71 -18.22 1.62 -7.93
CA VAL A 71 -19.69 1.49 -7.85
C VAL A 71 -20.34 1.76 -9.20
N LEU A 72 -19.88 2.80 -9.92
CA LEU A 72 -20.36 3.10 -11.27
C LEU A 72 -19.99 1.99 -12.26
N GLN A 73 -18.76 1.48 -12.21
CA GLN A 73 -18.26 0.42 -13.08
C GLN A 73 -19.01 -0.89 -12.89
N PHE A 74 -19.19 -1.31 -11.66
CA PHE A 74 -19.82 -2.60 -11.35
C PHE A 74 -21.33 -2.53 -11.17
N ARG A 75 -21.92 -1.33 -11.12
CA ARG A 75 -23.35 -1.11 -10.82
C ARG A 75 -23.80 -1.86 -9.56
N SER A 76 -22.90 -2.02 -8.60
CA SER A 76 -23.08 -2.77 -7.35
C SER A 76 -22.23 -2.17 -6.26
N ILE A 77 -22.72 -2.12 -5.03
CA ILE A 77 -21.96 -1.68 -3.85
C ILE A 77 -21.13 -2.85 -3.28
N ARG A 78 -21.54 -4.09 -3.54
CA ARG A 78 -20.91 -5.30 -2.96
C ARG A 78 -19.56 -5.63 -3.60
N GLN A 79 -19.45 -5.46 -4.91
CA GLN A 79 -18.23 -5.80 -5.65
C GLN A 79 -17.03 -4.91 -5.29
N PRO A 80 -17.18 -3.58 -5.13
CA PRO A 80 -16.12 -2.75 -4.56
C PRO A 80 -15.62 -3.21 -3.20
N LEU A 81 -16.49 -3.69 -2.32
CA LEU A 81 -16.08 -4.21 -1.01
C LEU A 81 -15.16 -5.44 -1.14
N ILE A 82 -15.41 -6.33 -2.12
CA ILE A 82 -14.53 -7.46 -2.40
C ILE A 82 -13.14 -6.99 -2.81
N VAL A 83 -13.09 -5.96 -3.68
CA VAL A 83 -11.84 -5.37 -4.15
C VAL A 83 -11.05 -4.75 -2.99
N PHE A 84 -11.72 -3.98 -2.12
CA PHE A 84 -11.08 -3.34 -0.97
C PHE A 84 -10.56 -4.34 0.07
N LEU A 85 -11.16 -5.51 0.19
CA LEU A 85 -10.68 -6.57 1.09
C LEU A 85 -9.29 -7.10 0.72
N ALA A 86 -8.80 -6.86 -0.49
CA ALA A 86 -7.44 -7.22 -0.87
C ALA A 86 -6.37 -6.30 -0.22
N ILE A 87 -6.74 -5.07 0.17
CA ILE A 87 -5.82 -4.08 0.76
C ILE A 87 -5.24 -4.55 2.10
N PRO A 88 -6.02 -5.02 3.09
CA PRO A 88 -5.48 -5.53 4.34
C PRO A 88 -4.42 -6.62 4.17
N PHE A 89 -4.58 -7.49 3.16
CA PHE A 89 -3.58 -8.53 2.88
C PHE A 89 -2.28 -7.96 2.30
N ALA A 90 -2.38 -6.93 1.48
CA ALA A 90 -1.21 -6.22 0.98
C ALA A 90 -0.45 -5.53 2.14
N VAL A 91 -1.17 -4.89 3.06
CA VAL A 91 -0.59 -4.29 4.26
C VAL A 91 0.11 -5.34 5.14
N THR A 92 -0.50 -6.50 5.32
CA THR A 92 0.13 -7.61 6.05
C THR A 92 1.45 -8.02 5.40
N GLY A 93 1.48 -8.18 4.07
CA GLY A 93 2.70 -8.50 3.33
C GLY A 93 3.78 -7.44 3.45
N MET A 94 3.41 -6.16 3.42
CA MET A 94 4.29 -5.04 3.66
C MET A 94 4.93 -5.13 5.06
N ILE A 95 4.11 -5.31 6.11
CA ILE A 95 4.60 -5.37 7.49
C ILE A 95 5.61 -6.51 7.66
N TRP A 96 5.30 -7.70 7.14
CA TRP A 96 6.22 -8.83 7.17
C TRP A 96 7.52 -8.55 6.44
N ALA A 97 7.47 -7.93 5.25
CA ALA A 97 8.67 -7.61 4.49
C ALA A 97 9.56 -6.60 5.22
N LEU A 98 8.99 -5.52 5.74
CA LEU A 98 9.74 -4.52 6.52
C LEU A 98 10.36 -5.13 7.77
N TRP A 99 9.62 -5.98 8.48
CA TRP A 99 10.11 -6.64 9.68
C TRP A 99 11.27 -7.62 9.39
N ILE A 100 11.14 -8.48 8.37
CA ILE A 100 12.18 -9.45 7.99
C ILE A 100 13.46 -8.76 7.49
N THR A 101 13.30 -7.62 6.79
CA THR A 101 14.44 -6.88 6.23
C THR A 101 15.04 -5.86 7.20
N GLY A 102 14.46 -5.71 8.41
CA GLY A 102 14.92 -4.75 9.40
C GLY A 102 14.72 -3.28 9.00
N ASN A 103 13.82 -3.00 8.04
CA ASN A 103 13.49 -1.65 7.64
C ASN A 103 12.33 -1.10 8.47
N THR A 104 12.40 0.19 8.79
CA THR A 104 11.33 0.90 9.50
C THR A 104 10.29 1.43 8.51
N PHE A 105 9.10 1.74 9.03
CA PHE A 105 8.05 2.38 8.23
C PHE A 105 8.34 3.87 8.06
N THR A 106 9.08 4.21 7.03
CA THR A 106 9.48 5.57 6.66
C THR A 106 8.45 6.25 5.76
N PHE A 107 8.65 7.53 5.48
CA PHE A 107 7.84 8.26 4.49
C PHE A 107 7.88 7.60 3.10
N THR A 108 9.04 7.10 2.68
CA THR A 108 9.17 6.38 1.40
C THR A 108 8.45 5.04 1.41
N ALA A 109 8.41 4.32 2.56
CA ALA A 109 7.59 3.14 2.71
C ALA A 109 6.08 3.47 2.58
N PHE A 110 5.64 4.62 3.11
CA PHE A 110 4.27 5.09 2.95
C PHE A 110 3.93 5.40 1.47
N ILE A 111 4.83 6.02 0.71
CA ILE A 111 4.66 6.19 -0.74
C ILE A 111 4.57 4.82 -1.42
N GLY A 112 5.41 3.86 -1.01
CA GLY A 112 5.33 2.48 -1.48
C GLY A 112 3.98 1.82 -1.19
N LEU A 113 3.42 2.03 0.00
CA LEU A 113 2.10 1.53 0.38
C LEU A 113 0.99 2.11 -0.50
N THR A 114 0.98 3.42 -0.75
CA THR A 114 -0.03 4.04 -1.61
C THR A 114 0.02 3.52 -3.04
N SER A 115 1.23 3.32 -3.57
CA SER A 115 1.44 2.71 -4.89
C SER A 115 0.99 1.24 -4.91
N LEU A 116 1.31 0.48 -3.88
CA LEU A 116 0.91 -0.93 -3.71
C LEU A 116 -0.61 -1.08 -3.70
N VAL A 117 -1.33 -0.22 -2.97
CA VAL A 117 -2.79 -0.24 -2.93
C VAL A 117 -3.38 -0.09 -4.33
N GLY A 118 -2.85 0.83 -5.15
CA GLY A 118 -3.29 0.99 -6.54
C GLY A 118 -3.09 -0.28 -7.38
N ILE A 119 -1.94 -0.94 -7.27
CA ILE A 119 -1.63 -2.18 -8.01
C ILE A 119 -2.58 -3.30 -7.59
N VAL A 120 -2.79 -3.49 -6.29
CA VAL A 120 -3.62 -4.57 -5.72
C VAL A 120 -5.09 -4.39 -6.07
N VAL A 121 -5.60 -3.16 -5.96
CA VAL A 121 -6.97 -2.81 -6.36
C VAL A 121 -7.17 -3.09 -7.85
N ASN A 122 -6.24 -2.67 -8.72
CA ASN A 122 -6.32 -2.93 -10.15
C ASN A 122 -6.38 -4.44 -10.48
N ASN A 123 -5.53 -5.25 -9.85
CA ASN A 123 -5.54 -6.70 -10.05
C ASN A 123 -6.87 -7.33 -9.60
N SER A 124 -7.43 -6.86 -8.48
CA SER A 124 -8.71 -7.34 -7.96
C SER A 124 -9.89 -6.94 -8.87
N ILE A 125 -9.87 -5.71 -9.43
CA ILE A 125 -10.88 -5.25 -10.39
C ILE A 125 -10.92 -6.16 -11.62
N ILE A 126 -9.75 -6.44 -12.21
CA ILE A 126 -9.63 -7.27 -13.41
C ILE A 126 -10.17 -8.68 -13.16
N LEU A 127 -9.93 -9.24 -11.97
CA LEU A 127 -10.43 -10.57 -11.61
C LEU A 127 -11.95 -10.57 -11.44
N VAL A 128 -12.52 -9.60 -10.70
CA VAL A 128 -13.96 -9.49 -10.47
C VAL A 128 -14.71 -9.20 -11.76
N ASP A 129 -14.20 -8.30 -12.60
CA ASP A 129 -14.79 -7.99 -13.93
C ASP A 129 -14.84 -9.23 -14.82
N TYR A 130 -13.78 -10.04 -14.80
CA TYR A 130 -13.75 -11.26 -15.60
C TYR A 130 -14.73 -12.33 -15.07
N ILE A 131 -14.89 -12.47 -13.76
CA ILE A 131 -15.93 -13.32 -13.17
C ILE A 131 -17.32 -12.87 -13.64
N ASN A 132 -17.60 -11.56 -13.60
CA ASN A 132 -18.88 -11.02 -14.04
C ASN A 132 -19.15 -11.35 -15.51
N LYS A 133 -18.17 -11.17 -16.41
CA LYS A 133 -18.29 -11.49 -17.83
C LYS A 133 -18.57 -12.97 -18.08
N LEU A 134 -18.00 -13.87 -17.31
CA LEU A 134 -18.30 -15.29 -17.40
C LEU A 134 -19.73 -15.59 -16.91
N ARG A 135 -20.17 -14.92 -15.85
CA ARG A 135 -21.54 -15.03 -15.33
C ARG A 135 -22.59 -14.52 -16.32
N GLU A 136 -22.32 -13.40 -17.00
CA GLU A 136 -23.18 -12.85 -18.06
C GLU A 136 -23.34 -13.80 -19.25
N ARG A 137 -22.32 -14.64 -19.51
CA ARG A 137 -22.37 -15.70 -20.53
C ARG A 137 -23.14 -16.95 -20.08
N GLY A 138 -23.73 -16.94 -18.88
CA GLY A 138 -24.51 -18.06 -18.34
C GLY A 138 -23.68 -19.16 -17.68
N ILE A 139 -22.38 -18.97 -17.50
CA ILE A 139 -21.51 -19.96 -16.85
C ILE A 139 -21.89 -20.07 -15.36
N PRO A 140 -22.05 -21.29 -14.81
CA PRO A 140 -22.33 -21.50 -13.40
C PRO A 140 -21.28 -20.85 -12.48
N LEU A 141 -21.71 -20.34 -11.30
CA LEU A 141 -20.84 -19.58 -10.41
C LEU A 141 -19.52 -20.27 -10.10
N ASN A 142 -19.55 -21.54 -9.71
CA ASN A 142 -18.34 -22.27 -9.33
C ASN A 142 -17.36 -22.42 -10.51
N GLU A 143 -17.89 -22.69 -11.71
CA GLU A 143 -17.06 -22.80 -12.92
C GLU A 143 -16.51 -21.43 -13.34
N ALA A 144 -17.31 -20.37 -13.23
CA ALA A 144 -16.87 -19.00 -13.54
C ALA A 144 -15.74 -18.56 -12.61
N LEU A 145 -15.81 -18.88 -11.30
CA LEU A 145 -14.77 -18.57 -10.33
C LEU A 145 -13.47 -19.34 -10.63
N GLN A 146 -13.57 -20.63 -10.93
CA GLN A 146 -12.41 -21.45 -11.26
C GLN A 146 -11.76 -20.98 -12.55
N GLN A 147 -12.53 -20.80 -13.60
CA GLN A 147 -12.04 -20.35 -14.92
C GLN A 147 -11.41 -18.96 -14.83
N ALA A 148 -12.00 -18.06 -14.03
CA ALA A 148 -11.45 -16.74 -13.83
C ALA A 148 -10.10 -16.80 -13.10
N ALA A 149 -9.98 -17.59 -12.04
CA ALA A 149 -8.73 -17.77 -11.31
C ALA A 149 -7.64 -18.36 -12.21
N GLU A 150 -7.92 -19.42 -12.95
CA GLU A 150 -6.98 -20.06 -13.89
C GLU A 150 -6.52 -19.12 -14.99
N THR A 151 -7.46 -18.41 -15.65
CA THR A 151 -7.15 -17.53 -16.78
C THR A 151 -6.36 -16.30 -16.34
N ARG A 152 -6.64 -15.76 -15.15
CA ARG A 152 -6.02 -14.54 -14.63
C ARG A 152 -4.76 -14.78 -13.81
N LEU A 153 -4.49 -16.01 -13.41
CA LEU A 153 -3.29 -16.36 -12.65
C LEU A 153 -2.01 -15.91 -13.39
N THR A 154 -1.85 -16.31 -14.63
CA THR A 154 -0.64 -16.01 -15.41
C THR A 154 -0.39 -14.49 -15.59
N PRO A 155 -1.37 -13.68 -16.05
CA PRO A 155 -1.17 -12.24 -16.15
C PRO A 155 -0.85 -11.55 -14.81
N ILE A 156 -1.55 -11.91 -13.74
CA ILE A 156 -1.35 -11.30 -12.42
C ILE A 156 0.02 -11.65 -11.86
N VAL A 157 0.44 -12.93 -11.94
CA VAL A 157 1.77 -13.36 -11.48
C VAL A 157 2.87 -12.72 -12.33
N LEU A 158 2.70 -12.64 -13.63
CA LEU A 158 3.68 -12.00 -14.52
C LEU A 158 3.85 -10.52 -14.19
N THR A 159 2.75 -9.79 -13.97
CA THR A 159 2.78 -8.38 -13.55
C THR A 159 3.49 -8.22 -12.20
N ALA A 160 3.20 -9.09 -11.24
CA ALA A 160 3.88 -9.08 -9.94
C ALA A 160 5.39 -9.33 -10.09
N LEU A 161 5.79 -10.35 -10.85
CA LEU A 161 7.20 -10.68 -11.07
C LEU A 161 7.97 -9.57 -11.82
N THR A 162 7.37 -8.95 -12.82
CA THR A 162 7.99 -7.83 -13.55
C THR A 162 8.15 -6.60 -12.67
N THR A 163 7.16 -6.29 -11.83
CA THR A 163 7.24 -5.18 -10.87
C THR A 163 8.32 -5.45 -9.82
N ILE A 164 8.36 -6.65 -9.25
CA ILE A 164 9.39 -7.06 -8.28
C ILE A 164 10.78 -7.00 -8.93
N GLY A 165 10.93 -7.57 -10.12
CA GLY A 165 12.20 -7.56 -10.85
C GLY A 165 12.69 -6.15 -11.17
N GLY A 166 11.78 -5.24 -11.53
CA GLY A 166 12.11 -3.83 -11.77
C GLY A 166 12.52 -3.06 -10.51
N LEU A 167 11.94 -3.41 -9.36
CA LEU A 167 12.24 -2.75 -8.08
C LEU A 167 13.46 -3.34 -7.36
N LEU A 168 13.85 -4.58 -7.65
CA LEU A 168 14.97 -5.25 -6.98
C LEU A 168 16.27 -4.43 -6.96
N PRO A 169 16.76 -3.86 -8.07
CA PRO A 169 17.99 -3.07 -8.06
C PRO A 169 17.90 -1.84 -7.13
N LEU A 170 16.77 -1.15 -7.16
CA LEU A 170 16.50 0.01 -6.31
C LEU A 170 16.42 -0.39 -4.83
N THR A 171 15.74 -1.50 -4.55
CA THR A 171 15.56 -2.02 -3.19
C THR A 171 16.87 -2.44 -2.55
N LEU A 172 17.75 -3.09 -3.32
CA LEU A 172 19.02 -3.63 -2.81
C LEU A 172 20.16 -2.59 -2.77
N ARG A 173 20.14 -1.57 -3.64
CA ARG A 173 21.20 -0.58 -3.76
C ARG A 173 20.78 0.86 -3.47
N GLY A 174 19.49 1.11 -3.26
CA GLY A 174 18.94 2.46 -3.06
C GLY A 174 19.18 3.06 -1.67
N GLY A 175 19.88 2.35 -0.79
CA GLY A 175 20.18 2.82 0.56
C GLY A 175 18.96 2.94 1.45
N THR A 176 19.14 3.61 2.58
CA THR A 176 18.11 3.77 3.63
C THR A 176 16.86 4.52 3.16
N LEU A 177 16.99 5.35 2.12
CA LEU A 177 15.87 6.14 1.60
C LEU A 177 14.91 5.30 0.73
N TRP A 178 15.43 4.47 -0.20
CA TRP A 178 14.61 3.77 -1.18
C TRP A 178 14.32 2.31 -0.84
N ALA A 179 15.17 1.69 -0.02
CA ALA A 179 14.97 0.29 0.38
C ALA A 179 13.62 0.05 1.08
N PRO A 180 13.16 0.90 2.04
CA PRO A 180 11.86 0.70 2.69
C PRO A 180 10.68 0.73 1.70
N MET A 181 10.71 1.63 0.71
CA MET A 181 9.69 1.70 -0.34
C MET A 181 9.65 0.42 -1.16
N GLY A 182 10.84 -0.04 -1.62
CA GLY A 182 10.95 -1.25 -2.43
C GLY A 182 10.47 -2.49 -1.70
N TRP A 183 10.90 -2.70 -0.45
CA TRP A 183 10.46 -3.83 0.37
C TRP A 183 8.97 -3.79 0.68
N THR A 184 8.40 -2.60 0.89
CA THR A 184 6.95 -2.41 1.05
C THR A 184 6.18 -2.94 -0.16
N ILE A 185 6.58 -2.53 -1.36
CA ILE A 185 5.89 -2.94 -2.59
C ILE A 185 6.12 -4.43 -2.87
N ILE A 186 7.36 -4.92 -2.75
CA ILE A 186 7.70 -6.32 -3.02
C ILE A 186 6.94 -7.25 -2.07
N GLY A 187 7.02 -7.02 -0.76
CA GLY A 187 6.37 -7.87 0.22
C GLY A 187 4.85 -7.83 0.14
N GLY A 188 4.30 -6.62 0.01
CA GLY A 188 2.86 -6.45 -0.15
C GLY A 188 2.34 -7.09 -1.44
N LEU A 189 3.08 -6.98 -2.54
CA LEU A 189 2.69 -7.55 -3.83
C LEU A 189 2.77 -9.09 -3.82
N LEU A 190 3.81 -9.67 -3.23
CA LEU A 190 3.92 -11.13 -3.08
C LEU A 190 2.74 -11.72 -2.32
N VAL A 191 2.47 -11.19 -1.13
CA VAL A 191 1.39 -11.71 -0.28
C VAL A 191 0.03 -11.43 -0.90
N SER A 192 -0.22 -10.21 -1.37
CA SER A 192 -1.51 -9.86 -1.98
C SER A 192 -1.79 -10.64 -3.26
N THR A 193 -0.81 -10.91 -4.10
CA THR A 193 -0.99 -11.68 -5.34
C THR A 193 -1.51 -13.08 -5.03
N ILE A 194 -0.88 -13.79 -4.09
CA ILE A 194 -1.29 -15.14 -3.71
C ILE A 194 -2.67 -15.12 -3.06
N LEU A 195 -2.88 -14.20 -2.11
CA LEU A 195 -4.12 -14.14 -1.36
C LEU A 195 -5.30 -13.63 -2.20
N THR A 196 -5.10 -12.68 -3.09
CA THR A 196 -6.16 -12.16 -3.98
C THR A 196 -6.70 -13.25 -4.89
N LEU A 197 -5.85 -14.10 -5.46
CA LEU A 197 -6.26 -15.21 -6.33
C LEU A 197 -7.12 -16.26 -5.61
N VAL A 198 -6.96 -16.39 -4.29
CA VAL A 198 -7.73 -17.35 -3.49
C VAL A 198 -8.92 -16.66 -2.81
N ILE A 199 -8.68 -15.52 -2.18
CA ILE A 199 -9.66 -14.87 -1.30
C ILE A 199 -10.75 -14.15 -2.09
N VAL A 200 -10.42 -13.48 -3.19
CA VAL A 200 -11.41 -12.76 -3.99
C VAL A 200 -12.49 -13.72 -4.53
N PRO A 201 -12.18 -14.87 -5.15
CA PRO A 201 -13.20 -15.85 -5.55
C PRO A 201 -14.03 -16.39 -4.38
N VAL A 202 -13.39 -16.64 -3.23
CA VAL A 202 -14.09 -17.15 -2.03
C VAL A 202 -15.09 -16.12 -1.51
N ILE A 203 -14.67 -14.87 -1.35
CA ILE A 203 -15.55 -13.80 -0.86
C ILE A 203 -16.66 -13.51 -1.87
N TYR A 204 -16.34 -13.51 -3.15
CA TYR A 204 -17.34 -13.35 -4.22
C TYR A 204 -18.43 -14.41 -4.09
N LYS A 205 -18.04 -15.68 -3.91
CA LYS A 205 -18.98 -16.80 -3.71
C LYS A 205 -19.85 -16.63 -2.46
N LEU A 206 -19.28 -16.18 -1.35
CA LEU A 206 -19.99 -15.97 -0.09
C LEU A 206 -21.03 -14.85 -0.20
N LEU A 207 -20.67 -13.74 -0.82
CA LEU A 207 -21.56 -12.60 -0.98
C LEU A 207 -22.71 -12.89 -1.97
N GLU A 208 -22.45 -13.63 -3.05
CA GLU A 208 -23.48 -13.96 -4.01
C GLU A 208 -24.42 -15.08 -3.52
N LYS A 209 -23.91 -16.04 -2.75
CA LYS A 209 -24.73 -17.07 -2.11
C LYS A 209 -25.75 -16.49 -1.14
N LYS A 210 -25.37 -15.42 -0.42
CA LYS A 210 -26.26 -14.72 0.53
C LYS A 210 -27.44 -14.02 -0.16
N VAL A 211 -27.21 -13.49 -1.36
CA VAL A 211 -28.27 -12.83 -2.17
C VAL A 211 -29.35 -13.79 -2.63
N ARG A 212 -28.95 -15.02 -2.97
CA ARG A 212 -29.90 -16.04 -3.45
C ARG A 212 -30.80 -16.59 -2.34
N ILE A 213 -30.43 -16.44 -1.09
CA ILE A 213 -31.23 -16.84 0.07
C ILE A 213 -32.21 -15.73 0.48
N GLU A 214 -31.85 -14.45 0.26
CA GLU A 214 -32.71 -13.31 0.59
C GLU A 214 -33.71 -12.93 -0.53
N GLY A 215 -33.58 -13.50 -1.72
CA GLY A 215 -34.43 -13.25 -2.90
C GLY A 215 -35.26 -14.44 -3.38
N GLY A 216 -35.37 -15.50 -2.56
CA GLY A 216 -36.17 -16.71 -2.85
C GLY A 216 -37.40 -16.83 -1.97
#